data_b7ebe92e1ae864d123c91a94455b5d10
#
_entry.id   b7ebe92e1ae864d123c91a94455b5d10
#
_cell.length_a   1.000
_cell.length_b   1.000
_cell.length_c   1.000
_cell.angle_alpha   90.00
_cell.angle_beta   90.00
_cell.angle_gamma   90.00
#
_symmetry.space_group_name_H-M   'P 1'
#
loop_
_entity.id
_entity.type
_entity.pdbx_description
1 polymer ?
#
loop_
_entity_poly.entity_id
_entity_poly.type
_entity_poly.pdbx_seq_one_letter_code
_entity_poly.pdbx_strand_id
1 'polypeptide(L)'
;MLTFCVDCYIRTAGCFDVTIHSADYTPNLIRSVQLSPQERTLLFLQPGVTINLSGFLKGYALEKTRKLLQYYEVKDALINMGNSSVLALGHHPLADGWKVNFGQSAVTQAKEWPEIFLKNECLTTSGNDSHERKHIIDPQSGKLVEGKREVAVVTANGAVGEVLSTSLFVADARQRELLKVEFCPRLILDL
;
A
#
# COMPACT_ATOMS: atom_id res chain seq x y z
N MET A 1 -2.48 -0.11 -14.83
CA MET A 1 -2.65 0.48 -13.49
C MET A 1 -4.04 0.16 -12.93
N LEU A 2 -5.14 0.65 -13.49
CA LEU A 2 -6.50 0.35 -12.99
C LEU A 2 -6.85 -1.14 -12.98
N THR A 3 -6.46 -1.89 -14.00
CA THR A 3 -6.60 -3.35 -14.02
C THR A 3 -5.97 -4.02 -12.79
N PHE A 4 -4.78 -3.57 -12.39
CA PHE A 4 -4.14 -4.04 -11.17
C PHE A 4 -4.95 -3.68 -9.92
N CYS A 5 -5.51 -2.46 -9.85
CA CYS A 5 -6.33 -2.07 -8.70
C CYS A 5 -7.63 -2.89 -8.59
N VAL A 6 -8.26 -3.22 -9.71
CA VAL A 6 -9.45 -4.10 -9.75
C VAL A 6 -9.08 -5.53 -9.33
N ASP A 7 -7.94 -6.05 -9.79
CA ASP A 7 -7.42 -7.34 -9.33
C ASP A 7 -7.14 -7.32 -7.81
N CYS A 8 -6.50 -6.27 -7.32
CA CYS A 8 -6.25 -6.11 -5.89
C CYS A 8 -7.55 -6.04 -5.07
N TYR A 9 -8.60 -5.38 -5.55
CA TYR A 9 -9.90 -5.41 -4.89
C TYR A 9 -10.40 -6.84 -4.68
N ILE A 10 -10.31 -7.68 -5.70
CA ILE A 10 -10.72 -9.09 -5.63
C ILE A 10 -9.84 -9.86 -4.62
N ARG A 11 -8.53 -9.76 -4.76
CA ARG A 11 -7.55 -10.47 -3.95
C ARG A 11 -7.56 -10.06 -2.48
N THR A 12 -7.92 -8.82 -2.19
CA THR A 12 -8.07 -8.32 -0.82
C THR A 12 -9.47 -8.55 -0.23
N ALA A 13 -10.34 -9.26 -0.94
CA ALA A 13 -11.75 -9.44 -0.56
C ALA A 13 -12.44 -8.10 -0.23
N GLY A 14 -12.11 -7.06 -1.00
CA GLY A 14 -12.69 -5.73 -0.89
C GLY A 14 -12.06 -4.82 0.18
N CYS A 15 -10.99 -5.23 0.86
CA CYS A 15 -10.30 -4.37 1.82
C CYS A 15 -9.52 -3.21 1.14
N PHE A 16 -9.30 -3.28 -0.16
CA PHE A 16 -8.72 -2.20 -0.96
C PHE A 16 -9.68 -1.84 -2.09
N ASP A 17 -10.17 -0.60 -2.10
CA ASP A 17 -11.12 -0.14 -3.11
C ASP A 17 -10.77 1.29 -3.58
N VAL A 18 -10.43 1.43 -4.85
CA VAL A 18 -10.09 2.74 -5.44
C VAL A 18 -11.30 3.63 -5.68
N THR A 19 -12.52 3.13 -5.49
CA THR A 19 -13.76 3.92 -5.61
C THR A 19 -14.24 4.48 -4.28
N ILE A 20 -13.52 4.21 -3.19
CA ILE A 20 -13.89 4.52 -1.79
C ILE A 20 -14.25 6.00 -1.54
N HIS A 21 -13.73 6.92 -2.33
CA HIS A 21 -13.98 8.36 -2.21
C HIS A 21 -15.15 8.85 -3.08
N SER A 22 -15.95 7.95 -3.66
CA SER A 22 -17.18 8.33 -4.38
C SER A 22 -18.21 8.92 -3.40
N ALA A 23 -18.98 9.94 -3.84
CA ALA A 23 -19.93 10.64 -2.98
C ALA A 23 -20.99 9.71 -2.36
N ASP A 24 -21.52 8.77 -3.17
CA ASP A 24 -22.51 7.78 -2.76
C ASP A 24 -21.87 6.38 -2.69
N TYR A 25 -20.71 6.29 -2.01
CA TYR A 25 -20.00 5.04 -1.92
C TYR A 25 -20.83 3.95 -1.23
N THR A 26 -20.87 2.80 -1.87
CA THR A 26 -21.38 1.55 -1.28
C THR A 26 -20.39 0.43 -1.53
N PRO A 27 -20.32 -0.57 -0.63
CA PRO A 27 -19.47 -1.74 -0.85
C PRO A 27 -19.70 -2.36 -2.24
N ASN A 28 -18.63 -2.76 -2.91
CA ASN A 28 -18.62 -3.28 -4.29
C ASN A 28 -18.86 -2.24 -5.41
N LEU A 29 -18.85 -0.94 -5.13
CA LEU A 29 -19.03 0.10 -6.13
C LEU A 29 -18.04 -0.02 -7.32
N ILE A 30 -16.85 -0.54 -7.08
CA ILE A 30 -15.83 -0.82 -8.11
C ILE A 30 -16.35 -1.73 -9.23
N ARG A 31 -17.38 -2.56 -8.99
CA ARG A 31 -18.00 -3.41 -10.02
C ARG A 31 -18.76 -2.60 -11.07
N SER A 32 -19.07 -1.34 -10.79
CA SER A 32 -19.65 -0.42 -11.78
C SER A 32 -18.59 0.20 -12.70
N VAL A 33 -17.31 -0.13 -12.50
CA VAL A 33 -16.21 0.34 -13.33
C VAL A 33 -15.85 -0.75 -14.34
N GLN A 34 -16.11 -0.49 -15.61
CA GLN A 34 -15.73 -1.39 -16.70
C GLN A 34 -14.44 -0.90 -17.37
N LEU A 35 -13.48 -1.79 -17.51
CA LEU A 35 -12.19 -1.52 -18.16
C LEU A 35 -12.10 -2.31 -19.47
N SER A 36 -11.77 -1.63 -20.56
CA SER A 36 -11.33 -2.25 -21.82
C SER A 36 -9.86 -1.89 -22.06
N PRO A 37 -8.91 -2.72 -21.59
CA PRO A 37 -7.46 -2.46 -21.76
C PRO A 37 -7.04 -2.38 -23.24
N GLN A 38 -7.70 -3.14 -24.12
CA GLN A 38 -7.44 -3.17 -25.57
C GLN A 38 -7.80 -1.85 -26.22
N GLU A 39 -8.95 -1.31 -25.87
CA GLU A 39 -9.45 -0.03 -26.39
C GLU A 39 -8.94 1.17 -25.57
N ARG A 40 -8.28 0.91 -24.43
CA ARG A 40 -7.84 1.93 -23.47
C ARG A 40 -8.98 2.80 -22.96
N THR A 41 -10.16 2.21 -22.78
CA THR A 41 -11.38 2.90 -22.33
C THR A 41 -11.74 2.51 -20.91
N LEU A 42 -12.42 3.43 -20.25
CA LEU A 42 -13.00 3.29 -18.92
C LEU A 42 -14.46 3.76 -19.00
N LEU A 43 -15.38 2.91 -18.56
CA LEU A 43 -16.80 3.23 -18.51
C LEU A 43 -17.30 3.13 -17.06
N PHE A 44 -17.96 4.15 -16.59
CA PHE A 44 -18.72 4.13 -15.35
C PHE A 44 -20.18 3.79 -15.64
N LEU A 45 -20.69 2.70 -15.06
CA LEU A 45 -22.07 2.23 -15.26
C LEU A 45 -23.09 3.03 -14.46
N GLN A 46 -22.62 3.87 -13.54
CA GLN A 46 -23.47 4.75 -12.74
C GLN A 46 -22.78 6.09 -12.48
N PRO A 47 -23.53 7.17 -12.31
CA PRO A 47 -22.96 8.48 -12.03
C PRO A 47 -22.32 8.53 -10.62
N GLY A 48 -21.47 9.54 -10.39
CA GLY A 48 -20.89 9.82 -9.09
C GLY A 48 -19.69 8.93 -8.69
N VAL A 49 -19.31 7.96 -9.53
CA VAL A 49 -18.13 7.13 -9.27
C VAL A 49 -16.86 7.96 -9.46
N THR A 50 -16.01 7.94 -8.44
CA THR A 50 -14.70 8.61 -8.44
C THR A 50 -13.60 7.58 -8.23
N ILE A 51 -12.53 7.65 -9.02
CA ILE A 51 -11.32 6.83 -8.83
C ILE A 51 -10.29 7.61 -8.04
N ASN A 52 -9.90 7.09 -6.90
CA ASN A 52 -8.82 7.62 -6.08
C ASN A 52 -7.68 6.59 -5.97
N LEU A 53 -6.50 6.95 -6.44
CA LEU A 53 -5.33 6.08 -6.46
C LEU A 53 -4.30 6.42 -5.38
N SER A 54 -4.61 7.32 -4.45
CA SER A 54 -3.65 7.80 -3.44
C SER A 54 -3.01 6.68 -2.61
N GLY A 55 -3.78 5.65 -2.25
CA GLY A 55 -3.30 4.45 -1.54
C GLY A 55 -2.53 3.44 -2.42
N PHE A 56 -2.14 3.83 -3.64
CA PHE A 56 -1.45 2.94 -4.58
C PHE A 56 -0.28 3.62 -5.31
N LEU A 57 -0.42 4.93 -5.60
CA LEU A 57 0.46 5.63 -6.55
C LEU A 57 1.94 5.64 -6.12
N LYS A 58 2.24 5.75 -4.83
CA LYS A 58 3.64 5.79 -4.37
C LYS A 58 4.36 4.47 -4.66
N GLY A 59 3.77 3.35 -4.29
CA GLY A 59 4.32 2.03 -4.59
C GLY A 59 4.42 1.76 -6.09
N TYR A 60 3.43 2.20 -6.86
CA TYR A 60 3.50 2.12 -8.32
C TYR A 60 4.64 2.95 -8.90
N ALA A 61 4.85 4.17 -8.38
CA ALA A 61 5.96 5.02 -8.80
C ALA A 61 7.32 4.40 -8.44
N LEU A 62 7.45 3.80 -7.25
CA LEU A 62 8.65 3.06 -6.87
C LEU A 62 8.95 1.92 -7.84
N GLU A 63 7.94 1.17 -8.28
CA GLU A 63 8.15 0.09 -9.27
C GLU A 63 8.54 0.62 -10.67
N LYS A 64 8.04 1.78 -11.07
CA LYS A 64 8.50 2.45 -12.29
C LYS A 64 9.95 2.94 -12.13
N THR A 65 10.30 3.49 -10.99
CA THR A 65 11.66 3.92 -10.66
C THR A 65 12.61 2.72 -10.63
N ARG A 66 12.22 1.58 -10.02
CA ARG A 66 12.98 0.32 -10.04
C ARG A 66 13.35 -0.08 -11.47
N LYS A 67 12.36 -0.13 -12.36
CA LYS A 67 12.57 -0.50 -13.78
C LYS A 67 13.50 0.48 -14.49
N LEU A 68 13.37 1.77 -14.21
CA LEU A 68 14.24 2.78 -14.80
C LEU A 68 15.69 2.63 -14.33
N LEU A 69 15.90 2.46 -13.03
CA LEU A 69 17.24 2.23 -12.46
C LEU A 69 17.88 0.95 -13.00
N GLN A 70 17.10 -0.13 -13.12
CA GLN A 70 17.57 -1.38 -13.73
C GLN A 70 17.95 -1.20 -15.22
N TYR A 71 17.17 -0.42 -15.97
CA TYR A 71 17.48 -0.11 -17.36
C TYR A 71 18.81 0.66 -17.51
N TYR A 72 19.14 1.53 -16.53
CA TYR A 72 20.43 2.23 -16.47
C TYR A 72 21.51 1.46 -15.69
N GLU A 73 21.30 0.17 -15.43
CA GLU A 73 22.25 -0.72 -14.75
C GLU A 73 22.64 -0.26 -13.33
N VAL A 74 21.82 0.56 -12.69
CA VAL A 74 22.01 0.93 -11.29
C VAL A 74 21.67 -0.26 -10.40
N LYS A 75 22.68 -0.79 -9.70
CA LYS A 75 22.56 -2.02 -8.89
C LYS A 75 22.12 -1.72 -7.46
N ASP A 76 22.61 -0.61 -6.90
CA ASP A 76 22.43 -0.27 -5.50
C ASP A 76 21.79 1.11 -5.38
N ALA A 77 20.64 1.19 -4.72
CA ALA A 77 19.92 2.44 -4.49
C ALA A 77 18.94 2.31 -3.33
N LEU A 78 18.75 3.39 -2.60
CA LEU A 78 17.67 3.55 -1.62
C LEU A 78 16.81 4.74 -2.02
N ILE A 79 15.53 4.51 -2.24
CA ILE A 79 14.56 5.54 -2.60
C ILE A 79 13.52 5.65 -1.48
N ASN A 80 13.39 6.84 -0.91
CA ASN A 80 12.39 7.16 0.09
C ASN A 80 11.35 8.11 -0.50
N MET A 81 10.08 7.69 -0.52
CA MET A 81 8.97 8.48 -1.04
C MET A 81 8.01 8.84 0.08
N GLY A 82 8.26 9.99 0.71
CA GLY A 82 7.39 10.58 1.72
C GLY A 82 7.30 9.78 3.03
N ASN A 83 8.39 9.12 3.43
CA ASN A 83 8.55 8.34 4.67
C ASN A 83 7.63 7.11 4.83
N SER A 84 6.62 6.96 4.00
CA SER A 84 5.68 5.83 4.08
C SER A 84 5.95 4.74 3.03
N SER A 85 6.85 5.00 2.07
CA SER A 85 7.13 4.06 0.99
C SER A 85 8.61 4.14 0.62
N VAL A 86 9.32 3.05 0.86
CA VAL A 86 10.78 2.95 0.62
C VAL A 86 11.05 1.79 -0.30
N LEU A 87 11.89 2.00 -1.32
CA LEU A 87 12.44 0.95 -2.17
C LEU A 87 13.94 0.84 -1.92
N ALA A 88 14.42 -0.36 -1.66
CA ALA A 88 15.81 -0.72 -1.59
C ALA A 88 16.19 -1.60 -2.79
N LEU A 89 17.21 -1.23 -3.53
CA LEU A 89 17.87 -2.06 -4.55
C LEU A 89 19.25 -2.46 -4.05
N GLY A 90 19.63 -3.72 -4.33
CA GLY A 90 20.93 -4.24 -3.95
C GLY A 90 21.22 -4.08 -2.46
N HIS A 91 22.40 -3.59 -2.12
CA HIS A 91 22.88 -3.47 -0.75
C HIS A 91 23.57 -2.13 -0.47
N HIS A 92 23.66 -1.76 0.78
CA HIS A 92 24.47 -0.63 1.21
C HIS A 92 25.98 -0.96 1.03
N PRO A 93 26.85 -0.01 0.63
CA PRO A 93 28.27 -0.29 0.44
C PRO A 93 29.01 -0.92 1.61
N LEU A 94 28.49 -0.75 2.83
CA LEU A 94 29.09 -1.26 4.07
C LEU A 94 28.25 -2.33 4.78
N ALA A 95 27.17 -2.86 4.16
CA ALA A 95 26.26 -3.82 4.78
C ALA A 95 25.52 -4.66 3.73
N ASP A 96 25.06 -5.85 4.10
CA ASP A 96 24.29 -6.75 3.23
C ASP A 96 22.80 -6.35 3.17
N GLY A 97 22.51 -5.06 3.01
CA GLY A 97 21.17 -4.49 2.88
C GLY A 97 21.14 -3.05 3.34
N TRP A 98 20.02 -2.40 3.10
CA TRP A 98 19.76 -1.03 3.48
C TRP A 98 19.02 -1.02 4.82
N LYS A 99 19.67 -0.48 5.86
CA LYS A 99 19.02 -0.30 7.17
C LYS A 99 17.97 0.81 7.07
N VAL A 100 16.73 0.47 7.43
CA VAL A 100 15.60 1.40 7.49
C VAL A 100 15.09 1.45 8.91
N ASN A 101 14.90 2.65 9.42
CA ASN A 101 14.29 2.87 10.74
C ASN A 101 12.93 3.52 10.54
N PHE A 102 11.96 3.15 11.36
CA PHE A 102 10.73 3.94 11.48
C PHE A 102 11.10 5.28 12.13
N GLY A 103 10.65 6.37 11.50
CA GLY A 103 10.78 7.69 12.10
C GLY A 103 10.09 7.71 13.47
N GLN A 104 10.49 8.62 14.34
CA GLN A 104 9.76 8.86 15.58
C GLN A 104 8.37 9.43 15.24
N SER A 105 7.41 8.55 14.98
CA SER A 105 6.01 8.98 14.99
C SER A 105 5.60 9.15 16.45
N ALA A 106 4.62 10.01 16.71
CA ALA A 106 4.11 10.20 18.05
C ALA A 106 3.50 8.90 18.65
N VAL A 107 3.35 7.84 17.83
CA VAL A 107 2.91 6.49 18.23
C VAL A 107 4.08 5.66 18.78
N THR A 108 5.30 5.91 18.29
CA THR A 108 6.45 5.03 18.49
C THR A 108 7.37 5.44 19.63
N GLN A 109 7.05 6.47 20.41
CA GLN A 109 7.93 7.01 21.47
C GLN A 109 8.29 6.04 22.61
N ALA A 110 7.74 4.84 22.65
CA ALA A 110 7.90 3.91 23.76
C ALA A 110 8.36 2.49 23.40
N LYS A 111 8.63 2.18 22.12
CA LYS A 111 9.06 0.84 21.69
C LYS A 111 10.36 0.91 20.92
N GLU A 112 11.31 0.05 21.28
CA GLU A 112 12.43 -0.30 20.39
C GLU A 112 11.86 -1.11 19.22
N TRP A 113 11.90 -0.54 18.03
CA TRP A 113 11.49 -1.24 16.82
C TRP A 113 12.62 -2.11 16.30
N PRO A 114 12.31 -3.30 15.74
CA PRO A 114 13.33 -4.12 15.12
C PRO A 114 14.01 -3.36 14.00
N GLU A 115 15.32 -3.46 13.93
CA GLU A 115 16.06 -2.97 12.78
C GLU A 115 15.63 -3.74 11.54
N ILE A 116 15.23 -3.02 10.50
CA ILE A 116 14.83 -3.62 9.23
C ILE A 116 15.92 -3.40 8.21
N PHE A 117 16.46 -4.49 7.67
CA PHE A 117 17.34 -4.46 6.53
C PHE A 117 16.57 -4.86 5.28
N LEU A 118 16.60 -4.02 4.25
CA LEU A 118 15.95 -4.24 2.96
C LEU A 118 16.98 -4.56 1.90
N LYS A 119 16.67 -5.54 1.04
CA LYS A 119 17.49 -5.91 -0.12
C LYS A 119 16.58 -6.32 -1.27
N ASN A 120 16.53 -5.51 -2.32
CA ASN A 120 15.62 -5.69 -3.46
C ASN A 120 14.12 -5.73 -3.07
N GLU A 121 13.75 -5.03 -2.01
CA GLU A 121 12.43 -5.02 -1.40
C GLU A 121 11.90 -3.61 -1.19
N CYS A 122 10.61 -3.52 -0.89
CA CYS A 122 9.95 -2.30 -0.49
C CYS A 122 9.41 -2.43 0.94
N LEU A 123 9.53 -1.36 1.71
CA LEU A 123 8.79 -1.13 2.94
C LEU A 123 7.68 -0.13 2.64
N THR A 124 6.44 -0.45 2.99
CA THR A 124 5.30 0.46 2.85
C THR A 124 4.52 0.52 4.15
N THR A 125 4.04 1.70 4.50
CA THR A 125 3.33 1.96 5.76
C THR A 125 2.02 2.67 5.47
N SER A 126 0.94 2.19 6.09
CA SER A 126 -0.38 2.81 6.10
C SER A 126 -0.82 3.03 7.53
N GLY A 127 -1.36 4.21 7.82
CA GLY A 127 -1.76 4.53 9.18
C GLY A 127 -2.40 5.90 9.35
N ASN A 128 -2.91 6.12 10.55
CA ASN A 128 -3.38 7.41 11.03
C ASN A 128 -2.32 7.99 11.98
N ASP A 129 -1.68 9.08 11.59
CA ASP A 129 -0.64 9.74 12.38
C ASP A 129 -1.18 10.50 13.59
N SER A 130 -2.47 10.83 13.59
CA SER A 130 -3.15 11.44 14.74
C SER A 130 -4.65 11.10 14.74
N HIS A 131 -5.32 11.36 15.89
CA HIS A 131 -6.77 11.24 15.98
C HIS A 131 -7.52 12.22 15.06
N GLU A 132 -6.88 13.32 14.67
CA GLU A 132 -7.46 14.37 13.86
C GLU A 132 -7.21 14.17 12.36
N ARG A 133 -6.16 13.44 11.97
CA ARG A 133 -5.77 13.18 10.58
C ARG A 133 -6.12 11.78 10.14
N LYS A 134 -7.38 11.41 10.29
CA LYS A 134 -7.92 10.17 9.75
C LYS A 134 -8.16 10.34 8.26
N HIS A 135 -7.67 9.42 7.47
CA HIS A 135 -7.85 9.46 6.02
C HIS A 135 -8.15 8.08 5.40
N ILE A 136 -7.98 7.01 6.20
CA ILE A 136 -8.25 5.65 5.73
C ILE A 136 -9.71 5.31 6.03
N ILE A 137 -10.44 4.95 4.98
CA ILE A 137 -11.84 4.55 5.04
C ILE A 137 -11.88 3.02 4.92
N ASP A 138 -12.66 2.38 5.79
CA ASP A 138 -12.97 0.97 5.65
C ASP A 138 -13.99 0.75 4.51
N PRO A 139 -13.65 0.00 3.47
CA PRO A 139 -14.54 -0.22 2.33
C PRO A 139 -15.80 -1.01 2.66
N GLN A 140 -15.86 -1.73 3.77
CA GLN A 140 -17.05 -2.48 4.14
C GLN A 140 -18.09 -1.62 4.83
N SER A 141 -17.65 -0.68 5.64
CA SER A 141 -18.54 0.22 6.38
C SER A 141 -18.71 1.60 5.72
N GLY A 142 -17.82 1.98 4.80
CA GLY A 142 -17.74 3.33 4.23
C GLY A 142 -17.33 4.41 5.25
N LYS A 143 -16.81 4.03 6.42
CA LYS A 143 -16.47 4.96 7.51
C LYS A 143 -14.96 5.10 7.68
N LEU A 144 -14.53 6.26 8.15
CA LEU A 144 -13.16 6.48 8.57
C LEU A 144 -12.79 5.50 9.70
N VAL A 145 -11.63 4.87 9.58
CA VAL A 145 -11.12 4.00 10.63
C VAL A 145 -10.65 4.83 11.80
N GLU A 146 -11.16 4.50 12.99
CA GLU A 146 -10.83 5.17 14.23
C GLU A 146 -9.50 4.68 14.82
N GLY A 147 -8.94 5.51 15.70
CA GLY A 147 -7.73 5.17 16.44
C GLY A 147 -6.44 5.59 15.76
N LYS A 148 -5.38 5.51 16.53
CA LYS A 148 -4.01 5.81 16.14
C LYS A 148 -3.25 4.50 16.04
N ARG A 149 -2.92 4.07 14.85
CA ARG A 149 -2.09 2.90 14.58
C ARG A 149 -1.47 3.01 13.20
N GLU A 150 -0.44 2.27 12.97
CA GLU A 150 0.20 2.13 11.67
C GLU A 150 0.42 0.63 11.37
N VAL A 151 0.36 0.27 10.12
CA VAL A 151 0.71 -1.08 9.63
C VAL A 151 1.81 -0.93 8.60
N ALA A 152 2.96 -1.53 8.88
CA ALA A 152 4.07 -1.56 7.96
C ALA A 152 4.26 -2.98 7.39
N VAL A 153 4.55 -3.08 6.11
CA VAL A 153 4.82 -4.35 5.44
C VAL A 153 6.08 -4.29 4.59
N VAL A 154 6.81 -5.40 4.54
CA VAL A 154 7.93 -5.58 3.62
C VAL A 154 7.53 -6.57 2.54
N THR A 155 7.58 -6.14 1.29
CA THR A 155 7.21 -6.91 0.11
C THR A 155 8.24 -6.75 -1.00
N ALA A 156 8.28 -7.70 -1.94
CA ALA A 156 9.13 -7.60 -3.12
C ALA A 156 8.69 -6.49 -4.10
N ASN A 157 7.42 -6.06 -4.04
CA ASN A 157 6.84 -5.09 -4.95
C ASN A 157 6.13 -3.97 -4.17
N GLY A 158 6.52 -2.72 -4.41
CA GLY A 158 5.99 -1.57 -3.67
C GLY A 158 4.50 -1.31 -3.90
N ALA A 159 3.99 -1.57 -5.11
CA ALA A 159 2.58 -1.41 -5.41
C ALA A 159 1.72 -2.44 -4.64
N VAL A 160 2.20 -3.67 -4.53
CA VAL A 160 1.60 -4.71 -3.68
C VAL A 160 1.66 -4.31 -2.21
N GLY A 161 2.80 -3.77 -1.78
CA GLY A 161 2.98 -3.31 -0.40
C GLY A 161 2.00 -2.22 0.01
N GLU A 162 1.77 -1.21 -0.83
CA GLU A 162 0.78 -0.13 -0.57
C GLU A 162 -0.63 -0.71 -0.41
N VAL A 163 -1.04 -1.59 -1.32
CA VAL A 163 -2.33 -2.27 -1.24
C VAL A 163 -2.44 -3.08 0.04
N LEU A 164 -1.40 -3.87 0.35
CA LEU A 164 -1.41 -4.77 1.49
C LEU A 164 -1.41 -4.02 2.83
N SER A 165 -0.57 -2.99 3.01
CA SER A 165 -0.54 -2.20 4.24
C SER A 165 -1.87 -1.52 4.51
N THR A 166 -2.51 -0.95 3.47
CA THR A 166 -3.84 -0.33 3.56
C THR A 166 -4.92 -1.38 3.87
N SER A 167 -4.89 -2.54 3.19
CA SER A 167 -5.84 -3.62 3.43
C SER A 167 -5.72 -4.19 4.85
N LEU A 168 -4.51 -4.44 5.33
CA LEU A 168 -4.26 -4.92 6.70
C LEU A 168 -4.69 -3.91 7.77
N PHE A 169 -4.64 -2.62 7.45
CA PHE A 169 -5.08 -1.57 8.35
C PHE A 169 -6.59 -1.63 8.62
N VAL A 170 -7.42 -1.97 7.62
CA VAL A 170 -8.89 -2.05 7.74
C VAL A 170 -9.39 -3.46 8.08
N ALA A 171 -8.61 -4.50 7.76
CA ALA A 171 -9.00 -5.89 7.85
C ALA A 171 -9.27 -6.38 9.28
N ASP A 172 -10.29 -7.20 9.45
CA ASP A 172 -10.50 -7.99 10.65
C ASP A 172 -9.48 -9.13 10.80
N ALA A 173 -9.50 -9.86 11.91
CA ALA A 173 -8.53 -10.93 12.20
C ALA A 173 -8.54 -12.04 11.12
N ARG A 174 -9.72 -12.45 10.62
CA ARG A 174 -9.86 -13.49 9.60
C ARG A 174 -9.33 -12.99 8.25
N GLN A 175 -9.70 -11.79 7.86
CA GLN A 175 -9.23 -11.16 6.64
C GLN A 175 -7.71 -10.98 6.64
N ARG A 176 -7.12 -10.60 7.78
CA ARG A 176 -5.66 -10.47 7.92
C ARG A 176 -4.94 -11.79 7.64
N GLU A 177 -5.44 -12.92 8.13
CA GLU A 177 -4.85 -14.23 7.84
C GLU A 177 -4.94 -14.58 6.34
N LEU A 178 -6.08 -14.29 5.70
CA LEU A 178 -6.22 -14.49 4.25
C LEU A 178 -5.24 -13.62 3.46
N LEU A 179 -5.09 -12.34 3.84
CA LEU A 179 -4.15 -11.41 3.19
C LEU A 179 -2.69 -11.85 3.35
N LYS A 180 -2.30 -12.38 4.51
CA LYS A 180 -0.95 -12.93 4.73
C LYS A 180 -0.64 -14.10 3.79
N VAL A 181 -1.60 -15.01 3.62
CA VAL A 181 -1.46 -16.17 2.72
C VAL A 181 -1.42 -15.71 1.25
N GLU A 182 -2.33 -14.81 0.86
CA GLU A 182 -2.47 -14.35 -0.53
C GLU A 182 -1.26 -13.56 -1.02
N PHE A 183 -0.70 -12.69 -0.17
CA PHE A 183 0.37 -11.75 -0.58
C PHE A 183 1.76 -12.16 -0.11
N CYS A 184 1.89 -13.10 0.81
CA CYS A 184 3.15 -13.63 1.33
C CYS A 184 4.18 -12.55 1.65
N PRO A 185 3.88 -11.52 2.45
CA PRO A 185 4.86 -10.50 2.81
C PRO A 185 5.99 -11.10 3.65
N ARG A 186 7.21 -10.56 3.49
CA ARG A 186 8.33 -10.99 4.34
C ARG A 186 8.15 -10.57 5.80
N LEU A 187 7.55 -9.42 6.03
CA LEU A 187 7.35 -8.85 7.36
C LEU A 187 6.05 -8.04 7.42
N ILE A 188 5.35 -8.15 8.53
CA ILE A 188 4.24 -7.27 8.92
C ILE A 188 4.54 -6.77 10.32
N LEU A 189 4.41 -5.46 10.52
CA LEU A 189 4.48 -4.81 11.84
C LEU A 189 3.21 -4.02 12.08
N ASP A 190 2.60 -4.25 13.23
CA ASP A 190 1.52 -3.40 13.77
C ASP A 190 2.15 -2.42 14.78
N LEU A 191 2.08 -1.13 14.47
CA LEU A 191 2.76 -0.04 15.15
C LEU A 191 1.79 0.84 15.93
#